data_b537a70ef95231ce3f9acff384bee722
#
_entry.id   b537a70ef95231ce3f9acff384bee722
#
_cell.length_a   1.000
_cell.length_b   1.000
_cell.length_c   1.000
_cell.angle_alpha   90.00
_cell.angle_beta   90.00
_cell.angle_gamma   90.00
#
_symmetry.space_group_name_H-M   'P 1'
#
loop_
_entity.id
_entity.type
_entity.pdbx_description
1 polymer ?
#
loop_
_entity_poly.entity_id
_entity_poly.type
_entity_poly.pdbx_seq_one_letter_code
_entity_poly.pdbx_strand_id
1 'polypeptide(L)'
;MRKLLFSIATGALLVTGMPAMAQNRGDQESARKEMRAGNVMSLREIERVVVPQIERRGSNLKYLTPEWDEVARAYRLKFIDNDKGQMVWVDVDARNGRILRISR
;
A
#
# COMPACT_ATOMS: atom_id res chain seq x y z
N MET A 1 -32.26 34.46 -11.08
CA MET A 1 -32.74 33.16 -11.53
C MET A 1 -31.68 32.41 -12.30
N ARG A 2 -31.14 33.01 -13.30
CA ARG A 2 -30.10 32.38 -14.09
C ARG A 2 -28.86 32.08 -13.29
N LYS A 3 -28.62 32.86 -12.26
CA LYS A 3 -27.44 32.73 -11.42
C LYS A 3 -27.36 31.43 -10.68
N LEU A 4 -28.49 30.80 -10.46
CA LEU A 4 -28.52 29.53 -9.72
C LEU A 4 -27.85 28.41 -10.46
N LEU A 5 -27.79 28.49 -11.78
CA LEU A 5 -27.19 27.44 -12.58
C LEU A 5 -25.68 27.32 -12.38
N PHE A 6 -25.05 28.43 -12.07
CA PHE A 6 -23.61 28.43 -11.92
C PHE A 6 -23.14 27.66 -10.67
N SER A 7 -23.92 27.72 -9.63
CA SER A 7 -23.56 27.07 -8.39
C SER A 7 -23.49 25.56 -8.55
N ILE A 8 -24.34 25.04 -9.38
CA ILE A 8 -24.41 23.58 -9.59
C ILE A 8 -23.16 23.07 -10.27
N ALA A 9 -22.66 23.81 -11.24
CA ALA A 9 -21.46 23.39 -11.97
C ALA A 9 -20.24 23.31 -11.08
N THR A 10 -20.15 24.23 -10.13
CA THR A 10 -19.00 24.26 -9.24
C THR A 10 -18.93 23.04 -8.34
N GLY A 11 -20.07 22.58 -7.86
CA GLY A 11 -20.11 21.43 -6.96
C GLY A 11 -19.60 20.14 -7.60
N ALA A 12 -19.85 19.98 -8.88
CA ALA A 12 -19.46 18.76 -9.56
C ALA A 12 -17.95 18.55 -9.62
N LEU A 13 -17.20 19.63 -9.66
CA LEU A 13 -15.73 19.53 -9.78
C LEU A 13 -15.05 18.97 -8.54
N LEU A 14 -15.65 19.19 -7.38
CA LEU A 14 -15.04 18.74 -6.13
C LEU A 14 -15.03 17.23 -5.97
N VAL A 15 -16.00 16.56 -6.57
CA VAL A 15 -16.13 15.11 -6.42
C VAL A 15 -15.03 14.36 -7.15
N THR A 16 -14.55 14.90 -8.25
CA THR A 16 -13.60 14.19 -9.10
C THR A 16 -12.20 14.05 -8.51
N GLY A 17 -11.86 14.83 -7.50
CA GLY A 17 -10.53 14.78 -6.91
C GLY A 17 -10.32 13.72 -5.84
N MET A 18 -11.36 12.96 -5.46
CA MET A 18 -11.29 12.08 -4.30
C MET A 18 -11.06 10.58 -4.56
N PRO A 19 -11.26 10.05 -5.75
CA PRO A 19 -11.27 8.58 -5.91
C PRO A 19 -9.98 7.87 -5.52
N ALA A 20 -8.83 8.44 -5.84
CA ALA A 20 -7.56 7.79 -5.55
C ALA A 20 -7.29 7.64 -4.04
N MET A 21 -7.64 8.65 -3.27
CA MET A 21 -7.49 8.60 -1.82
C MET A 21 -8.45 7.60 -1.19
N ALA A 22 -9.64 7.49 -1.75
CA ALA A 22 -10.62 6.53 -1.25
C ALA A 22 -10.16 5.09 -1.43
N GLN A 23 -9.47 4.79 -2.54
CA GLN A 23 -8.95 3.45 -2.78
C GLN A 23 -7.88 3.06 -1.77
N ASN A 24 -6.97 3.97 -1.47
CA ASN A 24 -5.92 3.71 -0.48
C ASN A 24 -6.51 3.45 0.90
N ARG A 25 -7.52 4.21 1.27
CA ARG A 25 -8.19 3.98 2.56
C ARG A 25 -8.88 2.64 2.61
N GLY A 26 -9.50 2.24 1.51
CA GLY A 26 -10.17 0.95 1.42
C GLY A 26 -9.22 -0.21 1.62
N ASP A 27 -8.05 -0.14 1.00
CA ASP A 27 -7.04 -1.18 1.15
C ASP A 27 -6.55 -1.28 2.59
N GLN A 28 -6.29 -0.15 3.23
CA GLN A 28 -5.85 -0.15 4.62
C GLN A 28 -6.92 -0.65 5.57
N GLU A 29 -8.17 -0.29 5.33
CA GLU A 29 -9.28 -0.77 6.15
C GLU A 29 -9.46 -2.27 6.03
N SER A 30 -9.35 -2.81 4.83
CA SER A 30 -9.44 -4.25 4.60
C SER A 30 -8.35 -4.98 5.35
N ALA A 31 -7.12 -4.49 5.30
CA ALA A 31 -6.02 -5.10 6.02
C ALA A 31 -6.24 -5.07 7.53
N ARG A 32 -6.72 -3.96 8.05
CA ARG A 32 -7.01 -3.86 9.49
C ARG A 32 -8.11 -4.80 9.92
N LYS A 33 -9.12 -4.96 9.09
CA LYS A 33 -10.22 -5.85 9.37
C LYS A 33 -9.74 -7.29 9.47
N GLU A 34 -8.91 -7.71 8.54
CA GLU A 34 -8.33 -9.06 8.53
C GLU A 34 -7.42 -9.28 9.75
N MET A 35 -6.66 -8.27 10.11
CA MET A 35 -5.79 -8.34 11.28
C MET A 35 -6.62 -8.46 12.56
N ARG A 36 -7.68 -7.67 12.70
CA ARG A 36 -8.53 -7.73 13.89
C ARG A 36 -9.25 -9.07 14.02
N ALA A 37 -9.53 -9.70 12.89
CA ALA A 37 -10.15 -11.02 12.87
C ALA A 37 -9.14 -12.15 13.17
N GLY A 38 -7.85 -11.80 13.29
CA GLY A 38 -6.81 -12.80 13.56
C GLY A 38 -6.38 -13.57 12.33
N ASN A 39 -6.78 -13.15 11.14
CA ASN A 39 -6.48 -13.86 9.91
C ASN A 39 -5.10 -13.53 9.35
N VAL A 40 -4.58 -12.34 9.66
CA VAL A 40 -3.28 -11.88 9.16
C VAL A 40 -2.53 -11.14 10.26
N MET A 41 -1.23 -11.06 10.09
CA MET A 41 -0.35 -10.26 10.95
C MET A 41 -0.59 -8.77 10.68
N SER A 42 -0.28 -7.93 11.66
CA SER A 42 -0.32 -6.49 11.44
C SER A 42 0.78 -6.07 10.47
N LEU A 43 0.53 -4.99 9.74
CA LEU A 43 1.54 -4.43 8.85
C LEU A 43 2.82 -4.10 9.60
N ARG A 44 2.70 -3.55 10.79
CA ARG A 44 3.87 -3.18 11.59
C ARG A 44 4.73 -4.39 11.94
N GLU A 45 4.11 -5.52 12.26
CA GLU A 45 4.85 -6.75 12.52
C GLU A 45 5.55 -7.25 11.27
N ILE A 46 4.87 -7.20 10.13
CA ILE A 46 5.45 -7.61 8.85
C ILE A 46 6.62 -6.72 8.49
N GLU A 47 6.47 -5.41 8.62
CA GLU A 47 7.56 -4.48 8.34
C GLU A 47 8.76 -4.74 9.24
N ARG A 48 8.51 -4.99 10.52
CA ARG A 48 9.59 -5.24 11.47
C ARG A 48 10.41 -6.47 11.12
N VAL A 49 9.77 -7.48 10.57
CA VAL A 49 10.45 -8.73 10.21
C VAL A 49 11.08 -8.64 8.83
N VAL A 50 10.37 -8.08 7.86
CA VAL A 50 10.75 -8.17 6.45
C VAL A 50 11.69 -7.05 6.02
N VAL A 51 11.44 -5.83 6.43
CA VAL A 51 12.23 -4.67 5.98
C VAL A 51 13.71 -4.84 6.28
N PRO A 52 14.13 -5.23 7.49
CA PRO A 52 15.55 -5.45 7.75
C PRO A 52 16.18 -6.54 6.90
N GLN A 53 15.42 -7.60 6.60
CA GLN A 53 15.93 -8.68 5.75
C GLN A 53 16.23 -8.18 4.34
N ILE A 54 15.37 -7.34 3.81
CA ILE A 54 15.54 -6.81 2.45
C ILE A 54 16.65 -5.77 2.40
N GLU A 55 16.70 -4.90 3.39
CA GLU A 55 17.74 -3.86 3.43
C GLU A 55 19.13 -4.44 3.56
N ARG A 56 19.28 -5.61 4.16
CA ARG A 56 20.57 -6.28 4.23
C ARG A 56 21.02 -6.87 2.90
N ARG A 57 20.12 -7.02 1.93
CA ARG A 57 20.46 -7.58 0.62
C ARG A 57 21.14 -6.57 -0.30
N GLY A 58 21.01 -5.28 0.01
CA GLY A 58 21.66 -4.25 -0.79
C GLY A 58 21.84 -2.99 0.03
N SER A 59 22.98 -2.35 -0.12
CA SER A 59 23.38 -1.23 0.73
C SER A 59 22.51 0.02 0.56
N ASN A 60 21.85 0.17 -0.59
CA ASN A 60 21.05 1.35 -0.89
C ASN A 60 19.58 1.04 -1.20
N LEU A 61 19.09 -0.04 -0.65
CA LEU A 61 17.66 -0.34 -0.71
C LEU A 61 16.95 0.41 0.40
N LYS A 62 15.97 1.22 0.03
CA LYS A 62 15.18 1.97 0.99
C LYS A 62 13.72 1.63 0.87
N TYR A 63 13.10 1.36 2.01
CA TYR A 63 11.68 1.06 2.08
C TYR A 63 10.87 2.33 1.84
N LEU A 64 9.85 2.23 0.99
CA LEU A 64 8.99 3.36 0.65
C LEU A 64 7.61 3.23 1.25
N THR A 65 6.86 2.22 0.84
CA THR A 65 5.46 2.14 1.20
C THR A 65 4.92 0.73 0.98
N PRO A 66 3.92 0.32 1.77
CA PRO A 66 3.24 -0.96 1.55
C PRO A 66 2.02 -0.79 0.66
N GLU A 67 1.59 -1.91 0.09
CA GLU A 67 0.33 -2.04 -0.63
C GLU A 67 -0.33 -3.34 -0.21
N TRP A 68 -1.62 -3.30 0.06
CA TRP A 68 -2.37 -4.49 0.47
C TRP A 68 -3.07 -5.11 -0.74
N ASP A 69 -2.92 -6.43 -0.87
CA ASP A 69 -3.65 -7.21 -1.87
C ASP A 69 -4.64 -8.11 -1.14
N GLU A 70 -5.90 -7.79 -1.23
CA GLU A 70 -6.93 -8.51 -0.51
C GLU A 70 -7.15 -9.92 -1.05
N VAL A 71 -7.02 -10.10 -2.34
CA VAL A 71 -7.23 -11.41 -2.97
C VAL A 71 -6.16 -12.39 -2.52
N ALA A 72 -4.92 -11.96 -2.59
CA ALA A 72 -3.78 -12.80 -2.20
C ALA A 72 -3.55 -12.84 -0.70
N ARG A 73 -4.18 -11.93 0.05
CA ARG A 73 -3.91 -11.71 1.48
C ARG A 73 -2.43 -11.53 1.73
N ALA A 74 -1.86 -10.62 0.98
CA ALA A 74 -0.44 -10.36 0.98
C ALA A 74 -0.19 -8.87 0.96
N TYR A 75 0.96 -8.47 1.51
CA TYR A 75 1.44 -7.12 1.37
C TYR A 75 2.52 -7.08 0.30
N ARG A 76 2.48 -6.04 -0.52
CA ARG A 76 3.56 -5.72 -1.43
C ARG A 76 4.33 -4.57 -0.83
N LEU A 77 5.53 -4.83 -0.36
CA LEU A 77 6.41 -3.80 0.18
C LEU A 77 7.26 -3.26 -0.94
N LYS A 78 7.22 -1.95 -1.11
CA LYS A 78 7.94 -1.28 -2.21
C LYS A 78 9.20 -0.66 -1.68
N PHE A 79 10.31 -0.97 -2.34
CA PHE A 79 11.62 -0.42 -2.01
C PHE A 79 12.17 0.28 -3.24
N ILE A 80 13.09 1.19 -3.04
CA ILE A 80 13.87 1.75 -4.12
C ILE A 80 15.34 1.38 -3.95
N ASP A 81 15.94 0.94 -5.06
CA ASP A 81 17.37 0.72 -5.12
C ASP A 81 18.00 2.00 -5.64
N ASN A 82 18.61 2.77 -4.75
CA ASN A 82 19.17 4.08 -5.12
C ASN A 82 20.40 3.97 -6.00
N ASP A 83 21.10 2.83 -5.97
CA ASP A 83 22.26 2.64 -6.83
C ASP A 83 21.85 2.45 -8.29
N LYS A 84 20.73 1.74 -8.51
CA LYS A 84 20.29 1.41 -9.86
C LYS A 84 19.10 2.22 -10.32
N GLY A 85 18.52 3.00 -9.44
CA GLY A 85 17.31 3.76 -9.76
C GLY A 85 16.12 2.87 -10.08
N GLN A 86 16.05 1.70 -9.48
CA GLN A 86 15.00 0.72 -9.76
C GLN A 86 14.08 0.51 -8.58
N MET A 87 12.83 0.26 -8.87
CA MET A 87 11.88 -0.19 -7.84
C MET A 87 12.06 -1.68 -7.61
N VAL A 88 11.98 -2.06 -6.34
CA VAL A 88 12.00 -3.46 -5.93
C VAL A 88 10.72 -3.73 -5.16
N TRP A 89 10.00 -4.73 -5.57
CA TRP A 89 8.73 -5.11 -4.94
C TRP A 89 8.88 -6.45 -4.24
N VAL A 90 8.48 -6.49 -2.99
CA VAL A 90 8.56 -7.69 -2.18
C VAL A 90 7.16 -8.10 -1.76
N ASP A 91 6.69 -9.21 -2.27
CA ASP A 91 5.38 -9.74 -1.91
C ASP A 91 5.53 -10.65 -0.69
N VAL A 92 4.76 -10.35 0.35
CA VAL A 92 4.84 -11.01 1.64
C VAL A 92 3.50 -11.60 2.01
N ASP A 93 3.49 -12.86 2.39
CA ASP A 93 2.27 -13.50 2.89
C ASP A 93 1.91 -12.88 4.24
N ALA A 94 0.76 -12.24 4.30
CA ALA A 94 0.34 -11.53 5.51
C ALA A 94 -0.02 -12.48 6.65
N ARG A 95 -0.28 -13.74 6.35
CA ARG A 95 -0.65 -14.71 7.38
C ARG A 95 0.54 -15.13 8.25
N ASN A 96 1.74 -15.11 7.69
CA ASN A 96 2.91 -15.62 8.40
C ASN A 96 4.20 -14.80 8.20
N GLY A 97 4.16 -13.76 7.38
CA GLY A 97 5.33 -12.92 7.15
C GLY A 97 6.37 -13.51 6.20
N ARG A 98 6.01 -14.56 5.46
CA ARG A 98 6.96 -15.17 4.53
C ARG A 98 7.06 -14.36 3.25
N ILE A 99 8.27 -14.17 2.77
CA ILE A 99 8.50 -13.54 1.48
C ILE A 99 8.11 -14.52 0.39
N LEU A 100 7.16 -14.12 -0.45
CA LEU A 100 6.66 -14.94 -1.53
C LEU A 100 7.45 -14.73 -2.81
N ARG A 101 7.81 -13.47 -3.08
CA ARG A 101 8.49 -13.12 -4.31
C ARG A 101 9.15 -11.76 -4.19
N ILE A 102 10.28 -11.62 -4.86
CA ILE A 102 10.96 -10.34 -5.01
C ILE A 102 11.04 -10.04 -6.50
N SER A 103 10.51 -8.88 -6.90
CA SER A 103 10.46 -8.46 -8.31
C SER A 103 11.24 -7.18 -8.49
N ARG A 104 11.93 -7.07 -9.62
CA ARG A 104 12.72 -5.88 -9.96
C ARG A 104 12.30 -5.28 -11.28
#